data_071b943c5aaf66a365ce0ca934eb2359
#
_entry.id   071b943c5aaf66a365ce0ca934eb2359
#
_cell.length_a   1.000
_cell.length_b   1.000
_cell.length_c   1.000
_cell.angle_alpha   90.00
_cell.angle_beta   90.00
_cell.angle_gamma   90.00
#
_symmetry.space_group_name_H-M   'P 1'
#
loop_
_entity.id
_entity.type
_entity.pdbx_description
1 polymer ?
#
loop_
_entity_poly.entity_id
_entity_poly.type
_entity_poly.pdbx_seq_one_letter_code
_entity_poly.pdbx_strand_id
1 'polypeptide(L)'
;MSTEWLQFAALVQAVRSPMLGCISSKYREWRPRAHLHPKGALMDIKVIDENRSPIECVVSLSAEETAVLARGAWIRMARLLKTDDEHVREKVDAMFTRREKAQAVAGIVMANAAHQAFDTLGVTLLLTPQFVVPDEWDEDQAISFTTRAFPVPDMELDLKSPIAAGEGETAEDAARRALRQRLHGTMPQALLDEAVKERREEFRGELASKGQTYREYRIEHGVKPTEVEERLEAEARKALEEDIALDLAFMRKGLEATENDEFAALSRLKPGSEIELKREFLETGHACLLRQEARRGAAVRWAVENLVQ
;
A
#
# COMPACT_ATOMS: atom_id res chain seq x y z
N MET A 1 -19.68 23.07 5.14
CA MET A 1 -18.49 22.56 4.46
C MET A 1 -18.91 22.28 3.03
N SER A 2 -18.25 22.88 2.03
CA SER A 2 -18.63 22.67 0.63
C SER A 2 -18.30 21.24 0.20
N THR A 3 -19.05 20.73 -0.78
CA THR A 3 -18.81 19.42 -1.43
C THR A 3 -17.36 19.32 -1.96
N GLU A 4 -16.76 20.44 -2.27
CA GLU A 4 -15.38 20.56 -2.73
C GLU A 4 -14.34 20.25 -1.65
N TRP A 5 -14.60 20.61 -0.39
CA TRP A 5 -13.74 20.24 0.74
C TRP A 5 -13.77 18.74 1.04
N LEU A 6 -14.90 18.10 0.85
CA LEU A 6 -15.02 16.65 0.97
C LEU A 6 -14.28 15.91 -0.17
N GLN A 7 -14.28 16.49 -1.37
CA GLN A 7 -13.49 15.98 -2.50
C GLN A 7 -11.97 16.18 -2.28
N PHE A 8 -11.57 17.30 -1.68
CA PHE A 8 -10.16 17.54 -1.31
C PHE A 8 -9.70 16.62 -0.19
N ALA A 9 -10.48 16.46 0.86
CA ALA A 9 -10.18 15.50 1.93
C ALA A 9 -10.08 14.08 1.37
N ALA A 10 -10.95 13.69 0.44
CA ALA A 10 -10.87 12.42 -0.27
C ALA A 10 -9.65 12.34 -1.20
N LEU A 11 -9.24 13.43 -1.84
CA LEU A 11 -8.04 13.50 -2.68
C LEU A 11 -6.76 13.38 -1.84
N VAL A 12 -6.65 14.16 -0.76
CA VAL A 12 -5.52 14.09 0.19
C VAL A 12 -5.50 12.72 0.88
N GLN A 13 -6.65 12.16 1.16
CA GLN A 13 -6.79 10.84 1.77
C GLN A 13 -6.54 9.72 0.76
N ALA A 14 -6.94 9.84 -0.50
CA ALA A 14 -6.57 8.92 -1.59
C ALA A 14 -5.07 8.98 -1.92
N VAL A 15 -4.42 10.12 -1.70
CA VAL A 15 -2.95 10.26 -1.79
C VAL A 15 -2.26 9.64 -0.57
N ARG A 16 -2.92 9.61 0.58
CA ARG A 16 -2.41 9.09 1.86
C ARG A 16 -2.95 7.70 2.21
N SER A 17 -4.04 7.26 1.57
CA SER A 17 -4.65 5.96 1.86
C SER A 17 -3.94 4.85 1.14
N PRO A 18 -3.45 3.88 1.88
CA PRO A 18 -2.81 2.68 1.34
C PRO A 18 -3.85 1.61 0.98
N MET A 19 -4.86 1.95 0.22
CA MET A 19 -5.60 0.88 -0.41
C MET A 19 -4.82 0.46 -1.64
N LEU A 20 -4.14 -0.67 -1.50
CA LEU A 20 -3.54 -1.50 -2.53
C LEU A 20 -2.00 -1.52 -2.50
N GLY A 21 -1.52 -2.60 -2.00
CA GLY A 21 -0.13 -2.99 -1.78
C GLY A 21 0.59 -3.76 -2.93
N CYS A 22 1.78 -4.02 -3.06
CA CYS A 22 2.83 -4.10 -4.10
C CYS A 22 3.39 -5.46 -4.61
N ILE A 23 3.98 -5.64 -5.85
CA ILE A 23 4.57 -6.87 -6.45
C ILE A 23 5.90 -6.74 -7.17
N SER A 24 6.82 -7.58 -7.00
CA SER A 24 8.02 -7.77 -7.83
C SER A 24 8.20 -9.19 -8.36
N SER A 25 8.83 -9.29 -9.52
CA SER A 25 9.23 -10.56 -10.11
C SER A 25 10.66 -10.93 -9.74
N LYS A 26 10.87 -12.20 -9.35
CA LYS A 26 12.13 -12.89 -9.11
C LYS A 26 12.84 -12.57 -7.80
N TYR A 27 12.48 -13.31 -6.75
CA TYR A 27 13.36 -13.54 -5.62
C TYR A 27 14.57 -14.38 -6.03
N ARG A 28 15.73 -13.74 -6.14
CA ARG A 28 17.00 -14.38 -5.81
C ARG A 28 17.28 -14.07 -4.35
N GLU A 29 17.89 -15.05 -3.65
CA GLU A 29 18.37 -14.89 -2.26
C GLU A 29 18.90 -13.49 -2.01
N TRP A 30 18.28 -12.81 -1.06
CA TRP A 30 18.72 -11.49 -0.62
C TRP A 30 20.14 -11.62 -0.04
N ARG A 31 21.12 -11.20 -0.81
CA ARG A 31 22.43 -10.83 -0.32
C ARG A 31 22.58 -9.35 -0.63
N PRO A 32 22.94 -8.52 0.37
CA PRO A 32 23.24 -7.13 0.12
C PRO A 32 24.39 -7.05 -0.88
N ARG A 33 24.07 -6.78 -2.13
CA ARG A 33 25.09 -6.43 -3.12
C ARG A 33 25.19 -4.93 -3.16
N ALA A 34 26.37 -4.46 -2.68
CA ALA A 34 26.83 -3.11 -2.96
C ALA A 34 26.57 -2.74 -4.44
N HIS A 35 25.88 -1.63 -4.63
CA HIS A 35 25.89 -0.77 -5.80
C HIS A 35 26.11 -1.42 -7.18
N LEU A 36 25.12 -2.12 -7.68
CA LEU A 36 24.98 -2.33 -9.12
C LEU A 36 23.66 -1.68 -9.55
N HIS A 37 23.75 -0.43 -10.02
CA HIS A 37 22.69 0.16 -10.82
C HIS A 37 22.41 -0.78 -12.00
N PRO A 38 21.23 -1.41 -12.12
CA PRO A 38 20.83 -1.96 -13.39
C PRO A 38 20.79 -0.79 -14.37
N LYS A 39 21.42 -0.91 -15.52
CA LYS A 39 21.32 0.08 -16.60
C LYS A 39 19.85 0.30 -16.90
N GLY A 40 19.31 1.43 -16.48
CA GLY A 40 17.89 1.78 -16.59
C GLY A 40 17.17 2.09 -15.27
N ALA A 41 17.84 2.12 -14.12
CA ALA A 41 17.24 2.61 -12.88
C ALA A 41 17.06 4.13 -12.97
N LEU A 42 15.81 4.55 -12.90
CA LEU A 42 15.37 5.94 -13.03
C LEU A 42 15.52 6.75 -11.73
N MET A 43 16.34 6.33 -10.75
CA MET A 43 16.51 7.04 -9.48
C MET A 43 17.75 6.61 -8.72
N ASP A 44 18.30 7.51 -7.90
CA ASP A 44 19.37 7.19 -6.95
C ASP A 44 18.77 6.85 -5.57
N ILE A 45 19.20 5.71 -4.98
CA ILE A 45 18.68 5.20 -3.73
C ILE A 45 19.82 4.95 -2.77
N LYS A 46 19.84 5.67 -1.64
CA LYS A 46 20.83 5.49 -0.58
C LYS A 46 20.14 4.98 0.69
N VAL A 47 20.39 3.73 1.04
CA VAL A 47 19.93 3.16 2.31
C VAL A 47 20.73 3.78 3.47
N ILE A 48 20.05 4.27 4.50
CA ILE A 48 20.66 4.91 5.67
C ILE A 48 21.06 3.83 6.69
N ASP A 49 20.15 2.88 6.98
CA ASP A 49 20.40 1.78 7.91
C ASP A 49 19.55 0.56 7.50
N GLU A 50 20.22 -0.50 7.06
CA GLU A 50 19.59 -1.73 6.59
C GLU A 50 19.11 -2.63 7.74
N ASN A 51 19.63 -2.42 8.96
CA ASN A 51 19.36 -3.29 10.11
C ASN A 51 18.22 -2.77 11.00
N ARG A 52 17.61 -1.64 10.65
CA ARG A 52 16.49 -1.07 11.40
C ARG A 52 15.14 -1.44 10.80
N SER A 53 14.16 -1.56 11.67
CA SER A 53 12.75 -1.56 11.29
C SER A 53 12.09 -0.36 11.99
N PRO A 54 11.62 0.64 11.23
CA PRO A 54 11.55 0.73 9.75
C PRO A 54 12.91 0.93 9.08
N ILE A 55 13.02 0.47 7.82
CA ILE A 55 14.15 0.79 6.93
C ILE A 55 13.98 2.24 6.47
N GLU A 56 15.09 2.98 6.48
CA GLU A 56 15.12 4.36 5.98
C GLU A 56 16.05 4.47 4.77
N CYS A 57 15.61 5.14 3.73
CA CYS A 57 16.44 5.48 2.59
C CYS A 57 16.20 6.90 2.08
N VAL A 58 17.22 7.47 1.44
CA VAL A 58 17.11 8.70 0.66
C VAL A 58 16.87 8.30 -0.78
N VAL A 59 15.81 8.84 -1.36
CA VAL A 59 15.47 8.70 -2.78
C VAL A 59 15.72 10.03 -3.45
N SER A 60 16.50 10.02 -4.54
CA SER A 60 16.80 11.20 -5.32
C SER A 60 16.41 10.98 -6.78
N LEU A 61 15.64 11.92 -7.31
CA LEU A 61 15.18 11.94 -8.70
C LEU A 61 15.79 13.16 -9.40
N SER A 62 16.27 12.98 -10.60
CA SER A 62 16.61 14.08 -11.51
C SER A 62 15.34 14.86 -11.93
N ALA A 63 15.49 16.02 -12.52
CA ALA A 63 14.37 16.79 -13.06
C ALA A 63 13.59 16.01 -14.13
N GLU A 64 14.29 15.25 -14.99
CA GLU A 64 13.66 14.41 -16.01
C GLU A 64 12.81 13.29 -15.40
N GLU A 65 13.34 12.58 -14.41
CA GLU A 65 12.64 11.52 -13.68
C GLU A 65 11.43 12.07 -12.94
N THR A 66 11.59 13.22 -12.29
CA THR A 66 10.52 13.93 -11.62
C THR A 66 9.38 14.26 -12.56
N ALA A 67 9.70 14.83 -13.74
CA ALA A 67 8.71 15.16 -14.77
C ALA A 67 7.98 13.92 -15.32
N VAL A 68 8.65 12.76 -15.43
CA VAL A 68 8.02 11.51 -15.83
C VAL A 68 7.00 11.05 -14.79
N LEU A 69 7.36 11.05 -13.51
CA LEU A 69 6.46 10.66 -12.43
C LEU A 69 5.32 11.67 -12.23
N ALA A 70 5.59 12.96 -12.43
CA ALA A 70 4.57 14.01 -12.35
C ALA A 70 3.47 13.83 -13.40
N ARG A 71 3.80 13.38 -14.61
CA ARG A 71 2.78 13.02 -15.62
C ARG A 71 1.84 11.95 -15.13
N GLY A 72 2.37 10.88 -14.51
CA GLY A 72 1.53 9.85 -13.89
C GLY A 72 0.66 10.40 -12.75
N ALA A 73 1.18 11.31 -11.95
CA ALA A 73 0.43 11.99 -10.90
C ALA A 73 -0.75 12.80 -11.47
N TRP A 74 -0.56 13.52 -12.58
CA TRP A 74 -1.62 14.27 -13.24
C TRP A 74 -2.71 13.37 -13.82
N ILE A 75 -2.35 12.24 -14.46
CA ILE A 75 -3.32 11.23 -14.92
C ILE A 75 -4.16 10.72 -13.75
N ARG A 76 -3.53 10.43 -12.61
CA ARG A 76 -4.26 10.02 -11.40
C ARG A 76 -5.20 11.11 -10.90
N MET A 77 -4.76 12.36 -10.86
CA MET A 77 -5.60 13.49 -10.46
C MET A 77 -6.79 13.69 -11.40
N ALA A 78 -6.59 13.55 -12.72
CA ALA A 78 -7.66 13.64 -13.70
C ALA A 78 -8.77 12.61 -13.41
N ARG A 79 -8.42 11.38 -13.10
CA ARG A 79 -9.37 10.32 -12.76
C ARG A 79 -10.10 10.59 -11.44
N LEU A 80 -9.37 11.01 -10.40
CA LEU A 80 -9.96 11.36 -9.12
C LEU A 80 -10.96 12.52 -9.24
N LEU A 81 -10.66 13.50 -10.07
CA LEU A 81 -11.51 14.66 -10.32
C LEU A 81 -12.57 14.42 -11.41
N LYS A 82 -12.60 13.21 -12.01
CA LYS A 82 -13.50 12.86 -13.13
C LYS A 82 -13.41 13.90 -14.27
N THR A 83 -12.21 14.18 -14.72
CA THR A 83 -11.91 15.07 -15.84
C THR A 83 -10.92 14.38 -16.78
N ASP A 84 -10.69 14.94 -17.97
CA ASP A 84 -9.67 14.47 -18.88
C ASP A 84 -8.28 15.04 -18.56
N ASP A 85 -7.25 14.48 -19.19
CA ASP A 85 -5.85 14.85 -18.94
C ASP A 85 -5.52 16.27 -19.45
N GLU A 86 -6.30 16.81 -20.39
CA GLU A 86 -6.09 18.14 -20.96
C GLU A 86 -6.58 19.24 -20.01
N HIS A 87 -7.71 19.02 -19.33
CA HIS A 87 -8.36 20.01 -18.46
C HIS A 87 -8.08 19.82 -16.98
N VAL A 88 -7.35 18.75 -16.58
CA VAL A 88 -7.08 18.48 -15.16
C VAL A 88 -6.34 19.64 -14.46
N ARG A 89 -5.37 20.26 -15.14
CA ARG A 89 -4.60 21.36 -14.57
C ARG A 89 -5.47 22.58 -14.29
N GLU A 90 -6.31 22.98 -15.23
CA GLU A 90 -7.25 24.10 -15.05
C GLU A 90 -8.22 23.84 -13.90
N LYS A 91 -8.76 22.60 -13.83
CA LYS A 91 -9.67 22.21 -12.77
C LYS A 91 -9.01 22.24 -11.40
N VAL A 92 -7.78 21.75 -11.30
CA VAL A 92 -6.98 21.76 -10.08
C VAL A 92 -6.65 23.22 -9.68
N ASP A 93 -6.25 24.06 -10.64
CA ASP A 93 -5.95 25.47 -10.39
C ASP A 93 -7.18 26.28 -9.92
N ALA A 94 -8.38 25.88 -10.37
CA ALA A 94 -9.62 26.49 -9.90
C ALA A 94 -10.06 26.02 -8.51
N MET A 95 -9.65 24.82 -8.08
CA MET A 95 -10.11 24.19 -6.83
C MET A 95 -9.11 24.31 -5.68
N PHE A 96 -7.81 24.43 -5.97
CA PHE A 96 -6.75 24.32 -4.99
C PHE A 96 -5.79 25.51 -5.02
N THR A 97 -5.28 25.86 -3.86
CA THR A 97 -4.18 26.84 -3.77
C THR A 97 -2.90 26.24 -4.36
N ARG A 98 -1.95 27.09 -4.73
CA ARG A 98 -0.64 26.65 -5.25
C ARG A 98 0.04 25.66 -4.33
N ARG A 99 -0.02 25.88 -3.00
CA ARG A 99 0.56 24.98 -1.99
C ARG A 99 -0.13 23.61 -1.98
N GLU A 100 -1.46 23.59 -1.93
CA GLU A 100 -2.24 22.34 -1.93
C GLU A 100 -2.01 21.53 -3.20
N LYS A 101 -1.96 22.22 -4.36
CA LYS A 101 -1.62 21.57 -5.64
C LYS A 101 -0.22 20.97 -5.60
N ALA A 102 0.79 21.73 -5.19
CA ALA A 102 2.16 21.24 -5.09
C ALA A 102 2.25 20.04 -4.16
N GLN A 103 1.64 20.11 -2.98
CA GLN A 103 1.61 18.99 -2.02
C GLN A 103 0.92 17.76 -2.59
N ALA A 104 -0.21 17.90 -3.28
CA ALA A 104 -0.93 16.76 -3.86
C ALA A 104 -0.11 16.05 -4.96
N VAL A 105 0.46 16.82 -5.90
CA VAL A 105 1.26 16.25 -7.00
C VAL A 105 2.57 15.67 -6.48
N ALA A 106 3.30 16.42 -5.63
CA ALA A 106 4.53 15.93 -5.00
C ALA A 106 4.27 14.66 -4.17
N GLY A 107 3.18 14.62 -3.42
CA GLY A 107 2.80 13.44 -2.64
C GLY A 107 2.64 12.19 -3.50
N ILE A 108 2.00 12.29 -4.68
CA ILE A 108 1.86 11.17 -5.62
C ILE A 108 3.22 10.78 -6.21
N VAL A 109 4.04 11.76 -6.62
CA VAL A 109 5.38 11.52 -7.18
C VAL A 109 6.27 10.81 -6.16
N MET A 110 6.32 11.33 -4.93
CA MET A 110 7.13 10.74 -3.87
C MET A 110 6.65 9.35 -3.46
N ALA A 111 5.33 9.13 -3.39
CA ALA A 111 4.78 7.81 -3.11
C ALA A 111 5.21 6.78 -4.18
N ASN A 112 5.07 7.15 -5.45
CA ASN A 112 5.49 6.28 -6.56
C ASN A 112 7.00 6.01 -6.53
N ALA A 113 7.81 7.03 -6.31
CA ALA A 113 9.26 6.89 -6.21
C ALA A 113 9.68 6.03 -5.01
N ALA A 114 9.06 6.22 -3.85
CA ALA A 114 9.33 5.41 -2.65
C ALA A 114 9.00 3.92 -2.89
N HIS A 115 7.84 3.63 -3.47
CA HIS A 115 7.48 2.25 -3.82
C HIS A 115 8.48 1.63 -4.80
N GLN A 116 8.85 2.34 -5.87
CA GLN A 116 9.83 1.85 -6.85
C GLN A 116 11.22 1.64 -6.22
N ALA A 117 11.61 2.52 -5.28
CA ALA A 117 12.87 2.38 -4.56
C ALA A 117 12.92 1.08 -3.75
N PHE A 118 11.91 0.80 -2.94
CA PHE A 118 11.87 -0.43 -2.14
C PHE A 118 11.71 -1.69 -3.02
N ASP A 119 10.96 -1.60 -4.12
CA ASP A 119 10.89 -2.69 -5.11
C ASP A 119 12.27 -2.99 -5.72
N THR A 120 13.03 -1.95 -6.08
CA THR A 120 14.40 -2.06 -6.60
C THR A 120 15.35 -2.67 -5.56
N LEU A 121 15.16 -2.35 -4.28
CA LEU A 121 15.91 -2.94 -3.18
C LEU A 121 15.48 -4.38 -2.85
N GLY A 122 14.42 -4.89 -3.47
CA GLY A 122 13.86 -6.21 -3.18
C GLY A 122 13.19 -6.32 -1.80
N VAL A 123 12.80 -5.18 -1.21
CA VAL A 123 12.16 -5.13 0.10
C VAL A 123 10.66 -5.35 -0.05
N THR A 124 10.16 -6.39 0.60
CA THR A 124 8.72 -6.62 0.72
C THR A 124 8.15 -5.73 1.80
N LEU A 125 7.28 -4.81 1.41
CA LEU A 125 6.65 -3.86 2.32
C LEU A 125 5.33 -4.40 2.84
N LEU A 126 5.04 -4.12 4.12
CA LEU A 126 3.75 -4.39 4.74
C LEU A 126 2.82 -3.18 4.75
N LEU A 127 3.39 -2.00 4.91
CA LEU A 127 2.67 -0.73 4.98
C LEU A 127 3.20 0.23 3.92
N THR A 128 2.43 1.27 3.64
CA THR A 128 2.82 2.34 2.73
C THR A 128 4.09 3.05 3.22
N PRO A 129 5.06 3.31 2.33
CA PRO A 129 6.24 4.09 2.68
C PRO A 129 5.86 5.49 3.17
N GLN A 130 6.52 5.92 4.25
CA GLN A 130 6.31 7.22 4.87
C GLN A 130 7.34 8.22 4.39
N PHE A 131 6.90 9.44 4.14
CA PHE A 131 7.77 10.57 3.78
C PHE A 131 7.07 11.89 4.13
N VAL A 132 7.85 12.96 4.15
CA VAL A 132 7.32 14.32 4.37
C VAL A 132 7.28 15.04 3.03
N VAL A 133 6.08 15.47 2.63
CA VAL A 133 5.90 16.24 1.40
C VAL A 133 6.32 17.68 1.65
N PRO A 134 7.16 18.28 0.79
CA PRO A 134 7.57 19.67 0.94
C PRO A 134 6.39 20.62 0.72
N ASP A 135 6.44 21.79 1.39
CA ASP A 135 5.40 22.82 1.27
C ASP A 135 5.41 23.50 -0.11
N GLU A 136 6.59 23.58 -0.73
CA GLU A 136 6.80 24.11 -2.07
C GLU A 136 7.56 23.08 -2.90
N TRP A 137 7.07 22.86 -4.10
CA TRP A 137 7.66 21.93 -5.05
C TRP A 137 7.29 22.32 -6.48
N ASP A 138 8.21 22.06 -7.40
CA ASP A 138 8.06 22.29 -8.84
C ASP A 138 8.32 20.98 -9.58
N GLU A 139 7.41 20.61 -10.48
CA GLU A 139 7.46 19.33 -11.21
C GLU A 139 8.62 19.23 -12.22
N ASP A 140 9.26 20.33 -12.55
CA ASP A 140 10.41 20.41 -13.47
C ASP A 140 11.76 20.40 -12.71
N GLN A 141 11.75 20.23 -11.39
CA GLN A 141 12.96 20.23 -10.57
C GLN A 141 13.30 18.84 -10.03
N ALA A 142 14.60 18.61 -9.84
CA ALA A 142 15.07 17.44 -9.12
C ALA A 142 14.53 17.45 -7.68
N ILE A 143 14.18 16.27 -7.15
CA ILE A 143 13.72 16.11 -5.78
C ILE A 143 14.54 15.06 -5.05
N SER A 144 14.85 15.31 -3.79
CA SER A 144 15.45 14.33 -2.89
C SER A 144 14.69 14.32 -1.57
N PHE A 145 14.34 13.15 -1.08
CA PHE A 145 13.57 13.01 0.16
C PHE A 145 13.93 11.72 0.89
N THR A 146 13.74 11.75 2.21
CA THR A 146 13.87 10.54 3.04
C THR A 146 12.53 9.82 3.09
N THR A 147 12.56 8.52 2.89
CA THR A 147 11.40 7.64 3.04
C THR A 147 11.70 6.52 4.03
N ARG A 148 10.68 6.11 4.77
CA ARG A 148 10.70 5.04 5.76
C ARG A 148 9.69 3.97 5.37
N ALA A 149 10.05 2.71 5.54
CA ALA A 149 9.13 1.62 5.25
C ALA A 149 9.33 0.44 6.20
N PHE A 150 8.27 -0.32 6.41
CA PHE A 150 8.25 -1.49 7.26
C PHE A 150 8.34 -2.76 6.42
N PRO A 151 9.49 -3.47 6.45
CA PRO A 151 9.63 -4.78 5.82
C PRO A 151 8.82 -5.84 6.57
N VAL A 152 8.60 -6.97 5.92
CA VAL A 152 8.03 -8.16 6.59
C VAL A 152 8.98 -8.58 7.72
N PRO A 153 8.52 -8.62 8.98
CA PRO A 153 9.35 -9.07 10.11
C PRO A 153 9.63 -10.56 10.01
N ASP A 154 10.79 -10.98 10.49
CA ASP A 154 11.10 -12.40 10.62
C ASP A 154 10.37 -12.97 11.85
N MET A 155 9.26 -13.68 11.59
CA MET A 155 8.44 -14.33 12.60
C MET A 155 8.29 -15.81 12.27
N GLU A 156 8.08 -16.66 13.27
CA GLU A 156 7.86 -18.08 13.06
C GLU A 156 6.48 -18.34 12.46
N LEU A 157 6.39 -19.24 11.48
CA LEU A 157 5.14 -19.63 10.85
C LEU A 157 5.15 -21.13 10.55
N ASP A 158 4.15 -21.86 11.08
CA ASP A 158 3.96 -23.27 10.74
C ASP A 158 3.28 -23.43 9.38
N LEU A 159 4.03 -23.98 8.44
CA LEU A 159 3.61 -24.27 7.06
C LEU A 159 3.52 -25.78 6.76
N LYS A 160 3.34 -26.62 7.80
CA LYS A 160 3.30 -28.09 7.66
C LYS A 160 2.00 -28.70 8.14
N SER A 161 1.42 -28.16 9.21
CA SER A 161 0.22 -28.72 9.80
C SER A 161 -1.00 -28.59 8.87
N PRO A 162 -1.85 -29.64 8.76
CA PRO A 162 -3.06 -29.58 7.94
C PRO A 162 -4.05 -28.53 8.49
N ILE A 163 -4.88 -27.98 7.59
CA ILE A 163 -5.91 -27.01 7.90
C ILE A 163 -7.28 -27.64 7.73
N ALA A 164 -8.09 -27.63 8.79
CA ALA A 164 -9.50 -28.00 8.70
C ALA A 164 -10.34 -26.74 8.45
N ALA A 165 -11.20 -26.80 7.42
CA ALA A 165 -12.21 -25.75 7.19
C ALA A 165 -13.34 -25.90 8.22
N GLY A 166 -13.83 -24.78 8.74
CA GLY A 166 -15.00 -24.72 9.59
C GLY A 166 -16.29 -24.96 8.81
N GLU A 167 -17.39 -25.21 9.51
CA GLU A 167 -18.70 -25.35 8.86
C GLU A 167 -19.10 -24.04 8.16
N GLY A 168 -19.36 -24.10 6.85
CA GLY A 168 -19.71 -22.94 6.03
C GLY A 168 -18.54 -22.00 5.69
N GLU A 169 -17.31 -22.33 6.09
CA GLU A 169 -16.12 -21.55 5.78
C GLU A 169 -15.57 -21.96 4.40
N THR A 170 -15.14 -20.98 3.59
CA THR A 170 -14.45 -21.31 2.34
C THR A 170 -13.04 -21.81 2.62
N ALA A 171 -12.47 -22.60 1.68
CA ALA A 171 -11.08 -23.08 1.79
C ALA A 171 -10.08 -21.91 1.90
N GLU A 172 -10.33 -20.81 1.20
CA GLU A 172 -9.50 -19.60 1.26
C GLU A 172 -9.57 -18.93 2.63
N ASP A 173 -10.77 -18.78 3.21
CA ASP A 173 -10.95 -18.18 4.54
C ASP A 173 -10.29 -19.06 5.63
N ALA A 174 -10.45 -20.39 5.51
CA ALA A 174 -9.80 -21.34 6.39
C ALA A 174 -8.27 -21.23 6.31
N ALA A 175 -7.72 -21.11 5.09
CA ALA A 175 -6.29 -20.94 4.87
C ALA A 175 -5.78 -19.62 5.50
N ARG A 176 -6.43 -18.49 5.25
CA ARG A 176 -6.08 -17.17 5.83
C ARG A 176 -6.13 -17.20 7.35
N ARG A 177 -7.24 -17.66 7.91
CA ARG A 177 -7.42 -17.81 9.36
C ARG A 177 -6.34 -18.69 10.00
N ALA A 178 -6.08 -19.87 9.41
CA ALA A 178 -5.14 -20.82 9.99
C ALA A 178 -3.69 -20.33 9.90
N LEU A 179 -3.26 -19.75 8.77
CA LEU A 179 -1.92 -19.17 8.63
C LEU A 179 -1.71 -18.05 9.65
N ARG A 180 -2.67 -17.14 9.80
CA ARG A 180 -2.63 -16.09 10.82
C ARG A 180 -2.48 -16.67 12.23
N GLN A 181 -3.27 -17.69 12.60
CA GLN A 181 -3.23 -18.31 13.93
C GLN A 181 -1.92 -19.07 14.22
N ARG A 182 -1.18 -19.45 13.17
CA ARG A 182 0.11 -20.15 13.24
C ARG A 182 1.31 -19.22 13.21
N LEU A 183 1.06 -17.92 13.14
CA LEU A 183 2.12 -16.92 13.24
C LEU A 183 2.51 -16.77 14.70
N HIS A 184 3.81 -16.96 15.00
CA HIS A 184 4.35 -16.86 16.35
C HIS A 184 5.52 -15.88 16.39
N GLY A 185 5.66 -15.19 17.50
CA GLY A 185 6.69 -14.19 17.73
C GLY A 185 6.12 -12.86 18.19
N THR A 186 6.97 -11.87 18.34
CA THR A 186 6.57 -10.54 18.77
C THR A 186 6.53 -9.60 17.55
N MET A 187 5.34 -9.08 17.27
CA MET A 187 5.18 -8.03 16.28
C MET A 187 5.90 -6.75 16.73
N PRO A 188 6.71 -6.11 15.88
CA PRO A 188 7.34 -4.84 16.22
C PRO A 188 6.28 -3.78 16.55
N GLN A 189 6.39 -3.14 17.73
CA GLN A 189 5.39 -2.17 18.18
C GLN A 189 5.24 -0.99 17.21
N ALA A 190 6.34 -0.48 16.68
CA ALA A 190 6.30 0.61 15.70
C ALA A 190 5.52 0.26 14.43
N LEU A 191 5.56 -1.00 13.98
CA LEU A 191 4.79 -1.50 12.84
C LEU A 191 3.29 -1.52 13.18
N LEU A 192 2.93 -2.01 14.37
CA LEU A 192 1.54 -2.03 14.82
C LEU A 192 0.98 -0.60 15.00
N ASP A 193 1.75 0.29 15.62
CA ASP A 193 1.34 1.69 15.83
C ASP A 193 1.00 2.38 14.50
N GLU A 194 1.80 2.12 13.47
CA GLU A 194 1.54 2.69 12.14
C GLU A 194 0.33 2.06 11.46
N ALA A 195 0.17 0.73 11.55
CA ALA A 195 -1.02 0.06 11.01
C ALA A 195 -2.32 0.54 11.69
N VAL A 196 -2.27 0.78 12.99
CA VAL A 196 -3.41 1.36 13.73
C VAL A 196 -3.70 2.79 13.28
N LYS A 197 -2.66 3.59 13.02
CA LYS A 197 -2.82 4.95 12.49
C LYS A 197 -3.45 4.93 11.10
N GLU A 198 -2.98 4.07 10.19
CA GLU A 198 -3.57 3.86 8.86
C GLU A 198 -5.05 3.44 8.99
N ARG A 199 -5.37 2.46 9.84
CA ARG A 199 -6.75 2.00 10.05
C ARG A 199 -7.67 3.10 10.60
N ARG A 200 -7.16 3.98 11.47
CA ARG A 200 -7.90 5.17 11.95
C ARG A 200 -8.20 6.16 10.81
N GLU A 201 -7.24 6.38 9.93
CA GLU A 201 -7.41 7.26 8.78
C GLU A 201 -8.44 6.68 7.79
N GLU A 202 -8.37 5.39 7.50
CA GLU A 202 -9.38 4.68 6.70
C GLU A 202 -10.77 4.79 7.31
N PHE A 203 -10.91 4.52 8.61
CA PHE A 203 -12.19 4.63 9.29
C PHE A 203 -12.78 6.03 9.22
N ARG A 204 -11.95 7.07 9.37
CA ARG A 204 -12.39 8.46 9.14
C ARG A 204 -12.86 8.71 7.72
N GLY A 205 -12.18 8.13 6.74
CA GLY A 205 -12.58 8.17 5.34
C GLY A 205 -13.90 7.46 5.06
N GLU A 206 -14.10 6.28 5.65
CA GLU A 206 -15.36 5.55 5.58
C GLU A 206 -16.53 6.38 6.14
N LEU A 207 -16.32 7.04 7.27
CA LEU A 207 -17.33 7.94 7.85
C LEU A 207 -17.60 9.15 6.95
N ALA A 208 -16.54 9.79 6.46
CA ALA A 208 -16.68 10.95 5.57
C ALA A 208 -17.41 10.60 4.27
N SER A 209 -17.17 9.42 3.70
CA SER A 209 -17.86 8.94 2.50
C SER A 209 -19.39 8.77 2.70
N LYS A 210 -19.79 8.48 3.94
CA LYS A 210 -21.18 8.37 4.37
C LYS A 210 -21.77 9.71 4.85
N GLY A 211 -21.01 10.80 4.81
CA GLY A 211 -21.40 12.09 5.34
C GLY A 211 -21.53 12.13 6.86
N GLN A 212 -20.92 11.18 7.56
CA GLN A 212 -21.02 10.98 9.00
C GLN A 212 -19.76 11.47 9.71
N THR A 213 -19.90 12.16 10.83
CA THR A 213 -18.79 12.50 11.71
C THR A 213 -18.51 11.38 12.71
N TYR A 214 -17.28 11.35 13.26
CA TYR A 214 -16.91 10.40 14.31
C TYR A 214 -17.81 10.49 15.55
N ARG A 215 -18.29 11.71 15.88
CA ARG A 215 -19.20 11.93 17.01
C ARG A 215 -20.58 11.33 16.73
N GLU A 216 -21.13 11.56 15.56
CA GLU A 216 -22.43 11.00 15.13
C GLU A 216 -22.41 9.48 15.11
N TYR A 217 -21.36 8.89 14.53
CA TYR A 217 -21.13 7.45 14.55
C TYR A 217 -21.19 6.88 15.96
N ARG A 218 -20.47 7.49 16.93
CA ARG A 218 -20.47 7.00 18.31
C ARG A 218 -21.82 7.10 18.99
N ILE A 219 -22.56 8.18 18.76
CA ILE A 219 -23.91 8.38 19.32
C ILE A 219 -24.87 7.34 18.74
N GLU A 220 -24.85 7.15 17.43
CA GLU A 220 -25.72 6.20 16.74
C GLU A 220 -25.51 4.75 17.21
N HIS A 221 -24.25 4.36 17.42
CA HIS A 221 -23.89 2.99 17.83
C HIS A 221 -23.77 2.82 19.35
N GLY A 222 -23.93 3.88 20.13
CA GLY A 222 -23.85 3.82 21.60
C GLY A 222 -22.47 3.43 22.12
N VAL A 223 -21.38 3.70 21.35
CA VAL A 223 -20.01 3.25 21.68
C VAL A 223 -19.17 4.37 22.28
N LYS A 224 -18.28 4.01 23.21
CA LYS A 224 -17.30 4.93 23.79
C LYS A 224 -16.09 5.12 22.84
N PRO A 225 -15.36 6.25 22.97
CA PRO A 225 -14.12 6.45 22.20
C PRO A 225 -13.12 5.30 22.37
N THR A 226 -12.94 4.81 23.60
CA THR A 226 -12.01 3.71 23.93
C THR A 226 -12.40 2.41 23.24
N GLU A 227 -13.69 2.08 23.18
CA GLU A 227 -14.19 0.87 22.52
C GLU A 227 -13.96 0.91 20.99
N VAL A 228 -14.08 2.11 20.39
CA VAL A 228 -13.74 2.29 18.97
C VAL A 228 -12.24 2.12 18.74
N GLU A 229 -11.39 2.72 19.58
CA GLU A 229 -9.94 2.60 19.46
C GLU A 229 -9.47 1.16 19.64
N GLU A 230 -9.97 0.44 20.66
CA GLU A 230 -9.67 -0.98 20.91
C GLU A 230 -10.09 -1.85 19.71
N ARG A 231 -11.24 -1.57 19.12
CA ARG A 231 -11.69 -2.27 17.91
C ARG A 231 -10.76 -2.01 16.73
N LEU A 232 -10.42 -0.73 16.45
CA LEU A 232 -9.53 -0.38 15.35
C LEU A 232 -8.14 -0.98 15.52
N GLU A 233 -7.62 -1.03 16.74
CA GLU A 233 -6.36 -1.71 17.02
C GLU A 233 -6.46 -3.22 16.78
N ALA A 234 -7.53 -3.86 17.22
CA ALA A 234 -7.76 -5.29 17.00
C ALA A 234 -7.90 -5.61 15.48
N GLU A 235 -8.62 -4.77 14.72
CA GLU A 235 -8.76 -4.90 13.28
C GLU A 235 -7.40 -4.74 12.58
N ALA A 236 -6.63 -3.70 12.92
CA ALA A 236 -5.31 -3.46 12.36
C ALA A 236 -4.33 -4.60 12.67
N ARG A 237 -4.31 -5.06 13.91
CA ARG A 237 -3.49 -6.21 14.32
C ARG A 237 -3.84 -7.47 13.55
N LYS A 238 -5.13 -7.77 13.43
CA LYS A 238 -5.61 -8.95 12.71
C LYS A 238 -5.22 -8.91 11.24
N ALA A 239 -5.41 -7.76 10.56
CA ALA A 239 -5.02 -7.60 9.17
C ALA A 239 -3.50 -7.74 8.98
N LEU A 240 -2.72 -7.10 9.85
CA LEU A 240 -1.27 -7.14 9.80
C LEU A 240 -0.71 -8.55 10.05
N GLU A 241 -1.28 -9.30 11.01
CA GLU A 241 -0.91 -10.71 11.26
C GLU A 241 -1.20 -11.59 10.04
N GLU A 242 -2.33 -11.38 9.37
CA GLU A 242 -2.69 -12.11 8.15
C GLU A 242 -1.72 -11.78 7.02
N ASP A 243 -1.43 -10.51 6.79
CA ASP A 243 -0.51 -10.04 5.78
C ASP A 243 0.91 -10.59 5.98
N ILE A 244 1.42 -10.52 7.21
CA ILE A 244 2.72 -11.09 7.57
C ILE A 244 2.75 -12.60 7.30
N ALA A 245 1.72 -13.34 7.73
CA ALA A 245 1.66 -14.78 7.54
C ALA A 245 1.65 -15.17 6.06
N LEU A 246 0.90 -14.45 5.22
CA LEU A 246 0.83 -14.70 3.77
C LEU A 246 2.14 -14.35 3.08
N ASP A 247 2.74 -13.21 3.41
CA ASP A 247 4.03 -12.80 2.85
C ASP A 247 5.17 -13.74 3.27
N LEU A 248 5.20 -14.20 4.54
CA LEU A 248 6.13 -15.22 4.99
C LEU A 248 5.92 -16.57 4.30
N ALA A 249 4.67 -17.00 4.11
CA ALA A 249 4.36 -18.23 3.38
C ALA A 249 4.86 -18.15 1.94
N PHE A 250 4.59 -17.03 1.25
CA PHE A 250 5.07 -16.79 -0.10
C PHE A 250 6.60 -16.87 -0.19
N MET A 251 7.31 -16.14 0.68
CA MET A 251 8.77 -16.11 0.69
C MET A 251 9.39 -17.47 1.03
N ARG A 252 8.93 -18.13 2.11
CA ARG A 252 9.52 -19.38 2.59
C ARG A 252 9.25 -20.58 1.69
N LYS A 253 8.18 -20.54 0.91
CA LYS A 253 7.86 -21.57 -0.09
C LYS A 253 8.43 -21.26 -1.48
N GLY A 254 9.06 -20.10 -1.67
CA GLY A 254 9.61 -19.70 -2.96
C GLY A 254 8.53 -19.64 -4.04
N LEU A 255 7.33 -19.16 -3.69
CA LEU A 255 6.20 -19.10 -4.61
C LEU A 255 6.40 -18.01 -5.67
N GLU A 256 5.74 -18.18 -6.80
CA GLU A 256 5.67 -17.17 -7.84
C GLU A 256 4.22 -16.71 -8.00
N ALA A 257 4.01 -15.39 -8.06
CA ALA A 257 2.72 -14.82 -8.42
C ALA A 257 2.56 -14.86 -9.94
N THR A 258 1.42 -15.34 -10.40
CA THR A 258 1.09 -15.47 -11.82
C THR A 258 0.15 -14.36 -12.27
N GLU A 259 -0.05 -14.22 -13.59
CA GLU A 259 -1.08 -13.31 -14.11
C GLU A 259 -2.49 -13.65 -13.61
N ASN A 260 -2.77 -14.93 -13.34
CA ASN A 260 -4.04 -15.35 -12.76
C ASN A 260 -4.22 -14.84 -11.33
N ASP A 261 -3.13 -14.77 -10.54
CA ASP A 261 -3.17 -14.21 -9.19
C ASP A 261 -3.39 -12.69 -9.23
N GLU A 262 -2.79 -11.99 -10.20
CA GLU A 262 -3.07 -10.57 -10.44
C GLU A 262 -4.53 -10.35 -10.84
N PHE A 263 -5.05 -11.17 -11.76
CA PHE A 263 -6.42 -11.08 -12.23
C PHE A 263 -7.42 -11.35 -11.10
N ALA A 264 -7.15 -12.36 -10.27
CA ALA A 264 -7.96 -12.67 -9.09
C ALA A 264 -7.95 -11.53 -8.06
N ALA A 265 -6.80 -10.87 -7.87
CA ALA A 265 -6.70 -9.69 -7.02
C ALA A 265 -7.56 -8.54 -7.56
N LEU A 266 -7.48 -8.26 -8.86
CA LEU A 266 -8.27 -7.21 -9.52
C LEU A 266 -9.77 -7.50 -9.47
N SER A 267 -10.17 -8.76 -9.67
CA SER A 267 -11.58 -9.19 -9.58
C SER A 267 -12.15 -9.00 -8.18
N ARG A 268 -11.36 -9.20 -7.13
CA ARG A 268 -11.80 -8.91 -5.75
C ARG A 268 -12.00 -7.42 -5.51
N LEU A 269 -11.17 -6.58 -6.11
CA LEU A 269 -11.27 -5.11 -5.97
C LEU A 269 -12.45 -4.53 -6.75
N LYS A 270 -12.63 -4.94 -8.00
CA LYS A 270 -13.70 -4.44 -8.86
C LYS A 270 -14.07 -5.48 -9.90
N PRO A 271 -15.02 -6.38 -9.58
CA PRO A 271 -15.43 -7.42 -10.51
C PRO A 271 -15.92 -6.85 -11.85
N GLY A 272 -15.43 -7.42 -12.95
CA GLY A 272 -15.82 -7.03 -14.31
C GLY A 272 -15.11 -5.79 -14.87
N SER A 273 -14.11 -5.26 -14.15
CA SER A 273 -13.31 -4.10 -14.61
C SER A 273 -11.81 -4.35 -14.48
N GLU A 274 -11.39 -5.61 -14.49
CA GLU A 274 -10.03 -6.05 -14.19
C GLU A 274 -8.99 -5.44 -15.14
N ILE A 275 -9.29 -5.40 -16.44
CA ILE A 275 -8.39 -4.88 -17.48
C ILE A 275 -8.19 -3.37 -17.31
N GLU A 276 -9.28 -2.63 -17.10
CA GLU A 276 -9.22 -1.18 -16.88
C GLU A 276 -8.48 -0.87 -15.59
N LEU A 277 -8.75 -1.62 -14.53
CA LEU A 277 -8.10 -1.46 -13.25
C LEU A 277 -6.60 -1.80 -13.33
N LYS A 278 -6.21 -2.89 -14.02
CA LYS A 278 -4.79 -3.21 -14.28
C LYS A 278 -4.08 -2.07 -15.00
N ARG A 279 -4.70 -1.54 -16.05
CA ARG A 279 -4.16 -0.39 -16.77
C ARG A 279 -4.01 0.83 -15.87
N GLU A 280 -5.01 1.12 -15.06
CA GLU A 280 -4.96 2.21 -14.09
C GLU A 280 -3.79 2.06 -13.11
N PHE A 281 -3.58 0.87 -12.54
CA PHE A 281 -2.45 0.58 -11.67
C PHE A 281 -1.09 0.81 -12.35
N LEU A 282 -0.96 0.40 -13.62
CA LEU A 282 0.26 0.57 -14.39
C LEU A 282 0.54 2.05 -14.71
N GLU A 283 -0.48 2.77 -15.20
CA GLU A 283 -0.35 4.18 -15.62
C GLU A 283 -0.14 5.13 -14.43
N THR A 284 -0.66 4.78 -13.25
CA THR A 284 -0.53 5.60 -12.05
C THR A 284 0.66 5.24 -11.15
N GLY A 285 1.53 4.30 -11.59
CA GLY A 285 2.71 3.87 -10.84
C GLY A 285 2.42 2.94 -9.64
N HIS A 286 1.19 2.41 -9.54
CA HIS A 286 0.75 1.52 -8.46
C HIS A 286 0.82 0.03 -8.83
N ALA A 287 1.51 -0.32 -9.90
CA ALA A 287 1.72 -1.73 -10.29
C ALA A 287 2.27 -2.56 -9.13
N CYS A 288 3.09 -1.93 -8.32
CA CYS A 288 3.60 -2.53 -7.14
C CYS A 288 2.44 -3.05 -6.26
N LEU A 289 1.40 -2.35 -6.00
CA LEU A 289 0.30 -2.72 -5.12
C LEU A 289 -0.47 -3.94 -5.62
N LEU A 290 -0.77 -4.02 -6.89
CA LEU A 290 -1.40 -5.19 -7.48
C LEU A 290 -0.58 -6.44 -7.22
N ARG A 291 0.71 -6.33 -7.39
CA ARG A 291 1.62 -7.43 -7.17
C ARG A 291 1.60 -7.93 -5.72
N GLN A 292 1.54 -7.20 -4.63
CA GLN A 292 1.43 -7.72 -3.25
C GLN A 292 0.16 -8.56 -3.11
N GLU A 293 -0.96 -8.05 -3.59
CA GLU A 293 -2.22 -8.78 -3.54
C GLU A 293 -2.15 -10.11 -4.28
N ALA A 294 -1.52 -10.15 -5.46
CA ALA A 294 -1.33 -11.39 -6.17
C ALA A 294 -0.37 -12.34 -5.44
N ARG A 295 0.71 -11.82 -4.82
CA ARG A 295 1.63 -12.60 -3.99
C ARG A 295 0.90 -13.25 -2.81
N ARG A 296 0.10 -12.48 -2.09
CA ARG A 296 -0.73 -12.98 -1.00
C ARG A 296 -1.78 -13.96 -1.51
N GLY A 297 -2.39 -13.69 -2.67
CA GLY A 297 -3.28 -14.60 -3.37
C GLY A 297 -2.60 -15.94 -3.71
N ALA A 298 -1.37 -15.89 -4.23
CA ALA A 298 -0.58 -17.10 -4.50
C ALA A 298 -0.27 -17.90 -3.22
N ALA A 299 -0.01 -17.21 -2.10
CA ALA A 299 0.17 -17.88 -0.80
C ALA A 299 -1.11 -18.58 -0.31
N VAL A 300 -2.26 -17.92 -0.45
CA VAL A 300 -3.56 -18.53 -0.13
C VAL A 300 -3.82 -19.73 -1.00
N ARG A 301 -3.67 -19.61 -2.32
CA ARG A 301 -3.84 -20.73 -3.27
C ARG A 301 -2.94 -21.91 -2.88
N TRP A 302 -1.64 -21.66 -2.64
CA TRP A 302 -0.73 -22.70 -2.19
C TRP A 302 -1.21 -23.37 -0.90
N ALA A 303 -1.68 -22.60 0.09
CA ALA A 303 -2.17 -23.14 1.35
C ALA A 303 -3.44 -24.00 1.15
N VAL A 304 -4.35 -23.56 0.29
CA VAL A 304 -5.56 -24.34 -0.07
C VAL A 304 -5.18 -25.66 -0.72
N GLU A 305 -4.25 -25.66 -1.67
CA GLU A 305 -3.84 -26.86 -2.42
C GLU A 305 -3.04 -27.85 -1.58
N ASN A 306 -2.29 -27.40 -0.57
CA ASN A 306 -1.32 -28.20 0.14
C ASN A 306 -1.65 -28.46 1.61
N LEU A 307 -2.48 -27.65 2.23
CA LEU A 307 -2.75 -27.71 3.68
C LEU A 307 -4.23 -27.95 4.02
N VAL A 308 -5.18 -27.45 3.23
CA VAL A 308 -6.62 -27.59 3.51
C VAL A 308 -7.07 -29.01 3.16
N GLN A 309 -7.83 -29.62 4.11
CA GLN A 309 -8.36 -30.99 4.01
C GLN A 309 -9.89 -30.98 4.04
#